data_92c15ac50171bfd8d663946736350531
#
_entry.id   92c15ac50171bfd8d663946736350531
#
_cell.length_a   1.000
_cell.length_b   1.000
_cell.length_c   1.000
_cell.angle_alpha   90.00
_cell.angle_beta   90.00
_cell.angle_gamma   90.00
#
_symmetry.space_group_name_H-M   'P 1'
#
loop_
_entity.id
_entity.type
_entity.pdbx_description
1 polymer ?
#
loop_
_entity_poly.entity_id
_entity_poly.type
_entity_poly.pdbx_seq_one_letter_code
_entity_poly.pdbx_strand_id
1 'polypeptide(L)'
;VYAGRCGKEEFAKDAHAAYQQITDLIDRFQKIDAAIVASNAKAEITTSYGVFTVAGAISLRGRLRGMGVYEDEADFEGKLQRKLKNEYDERIRFCDIKNGQLQSTAENMRLSILGKDSKTKDEKPLGVVDTYVKENTTELVDPLEVQKKLSALEEKRSTLLRELDTQIKVSNATTFIEIM
;
A
#
# COMPACT_ATOMS: atom_id res chain seq x y z
N VAL A 1 19.04 -36.55 40.86
CA VAL A 1 18.56 -37.93 40.61
C VAL A 1 17.99 -38.45 41.95
N TYR A 2 16.71 -38.76 41.98
CA TYR A 2 16.10 -39.33 43.19
C TYR A 2 16.54 -40.79 43.30
N ALA A 3 17.22 -41.14 44.42
CA ALA A 3 17.66 -42.48 44.71
C ALA A 3 16.47 -43.48 44.63
N GLY A 4 16.53 -44.43 43.70
CA GLY A 4 15.55 -45.51 43.52
C GLY A 4 14.73 -45.55 42.23
N ARG A 5 14.88 -44.54 41.32
CA ARG A 5 14.13 -44.53 40.04
C ARG A 5 14.98 -44.72 38.80
N CYS A 6 16.28 -44.39 38.86
CA CYS A 6 17.21 -44.55 37.71
C CYS A 6 18.63 -44.54 38.24
N GLY A 7 19.50 -45.46 37.77
CA GLY A 7 20.91 -45.47 38.10
C GLY A 7 21.62 -44.25 37.50
N LYS A 8 22.73 -43.79 38.13
CA LYS A 8 23.50 -42.64 37.63
C LYS A 8 23.99 -42.83 36.17
N GLU A 9 24.39 -44.04 35.84
CA GLU A 9 24.89 -44.38 34.49
C GLU A 9 23.78 -44.39 33.45
N GLU A 10 22.61 -44.93 33.81
CA GLU A 10 21.42 -44.95 32.97
C GLU A 10 20.94 -43.53 32.71
N PHE A 11 20.85 -42.69 33.76
CA PHE A 11 20.50 -41.28 33.61
C PHE A 11 21.48 -40.51 32.69
N ALA A 12 22.80 -40.76 32.89
CA ALA A 12 23.80 -40.12 32.04
C ALA A 12 23.67 -40.55 30.58
N LYS A 13 23.44 -41.83 30.30
CA LYS A 13 23.18 -42.35 28.95
C LYS A 13 21.95 -41.71 28.31
N ASP A 14 20.85 -41.66 29.05
CA ASP A 14 19.61 -41.07 28.56
C ASP A 14 19.75 -39.57 28.30
N ALA A 15 20.46 -38.85 29.19
CA ALA A 15 20.74 -37.43 29.02
C ALA A 15 21.60 -37.16 27.77
N HIS A 16 22.66 -37.98 27.54
CA HIS A 16 23.46 -37.88 26.33
C HIS A 16 22.66 -38.19 25.09
N ALA A 17 21.82 -39.24 25.09
CA ALA A 17 20.99 -39.60 23.98
C ALA A 17 19.96 -38.51 23.64
N ALA A 18 19.30 -37.95 24.67
CA ALA A 18 18.37 -36.86 24.51
C ALA A 18 19.03 -35.59 23.94
N TYR A 19 20.23 -35.24 24.46
CA TYR A 19 20.99 -34.11 23.94
C TYR A 19 21.39 -34.31 22.48
N GLN A 20 21.87 -35.50 22.10
CA GLN A 20 22.20 -35.80 20.71
C GLN A 20 21.00 -35.71 19.80
N GLN A 21 19.85 -36.25 20.21
CA GLN A 21 18.60 -36.14 19.43
C GLN A 21 18.20 -34.69 19.18
N ILE A 22 18.30 -33.82 20.19
CA ILE A 22 18.01 -32.39 20.06
C ILE A 22 18.98 -31.75 19.06
N THR A 23 20.28 -32.05 19.18
CA THR A 23 21.29 -31.49 18.27
C THR A 23 21.04 -31.93 16.84
N ASP A 24 20.75 -33.23 16.60
CA ASP A 24 20.44 -33.76 15.27
C ASP A 24 19.17 -33.11 14.67
N LEU A 25 18.16 -32.85 15.50
CA LEU A 25 16.95 -32.15 15.05
C LEU A 25 17.23 -30.67 14.68
N ILE A 26 18.08 -29.99 15.43
CA ILE A 26 18.52 -28.62 15.12
C ILE A 26 19.28 -28.60 13.80
N ASP A 27 20.25 -29.49 13.61
CA ASP A 27 21.02 -29.58 12.37
C ASP A 27 20.11 -29.89 11.16
N ARG A 28 19.16 -30.79 11.32
CA ARG A 28 18.19 -31.11 10.29
C ARG A 28 17.31 -29.91 9.96
N PHE A 29 16.83 -29.17 10.97
CA PHE A 29 16.05 -27.95 10.77
C PHE A 29 16.85 -26.91 9.96
N GLN A 30 18.11 -26.68 10.31
CA GLN A 30 18.95 -25.71 9.60
C GLN A 30 19.16 -26.11 8.13
N LYS A 31 19.38 -27.41 7.85
CA LYS A 31 19.50 -27.91 6.47
C LYS A 31 18.21 -27.72 5.68
N ILE A 32 17.05 -28.00 6.28
CA ILE A 32 15.75 -27.79 5.65
C ILE A 32 15.54 -26.30 5.32
N ASP A 33 15.78 -25.43 6.28
CA ASP A 33 15.62 -23.99 6.11
C ASP A 33 16.51 -23.46 4.99
N ALA A 34 17.78 -23.84 4.96
CA ALA A 34 18.70 -23.47 3.89
C ALA A 34 18.22 -23.97 2.51
N ALA A 35 17.70 -25.20 2.44
CA ALA A 35 17.18 -25.76 1.21
C ALA A 35 15.93 -25.02 0.71
N ILE A 36 15.03 -24.64 1.62
CA ILE A 36 13.86 -23.82 1.31
C ILE A 36 14.28 -22.45 0.75
N VAL A 37 15.21 -21.76 1.41
CA VAL A 37 15.72 -20.47 0.96
C VAL A 37 16.34 -20.59 -0.43
N ALA A 38 17.17 -21.59 -0.66
CA ALA A 38 17.81 -21.83 -1.96
C ALA A 38 16.79 -22.14 -3.06
N SER A 39 15.75 -22.92 -2.74
CA SER A 39 14.65 -23.24 -3.65
C SER A 39 13.85 -21.99 -4.02
N ASN A 40 13.45 -21.20 -3.02
CA ASN A 40 12.68 -19.96 -3.21
C ASN A 40 13.44 -18.90 -4.03
N ALA A 41 14.77 -18.91 -3.97
CA ALA A 41 15.60 -18.02 -4.77
C ALA A 41 15.67 -18.40 -6.26
N LYS A 42 15.41 -19.66 -6.59
CA LYS A 42 15.49 -20.21 -7.97
C LYS A 42 14.12 -20.41 -8.62
N ALA A 43 13.13 -20.85 -7.86
CA ALA A 43 11.79 -21.09 -8.36
C ALA A 43 11.13 -19.77 -8.77
N GLU A 44 10.49 -19.75 -9.94
CA GLU A 44 9.83 -18.60 -10.51
C GLU A 44 8.31 -18.78 -10.53
N ILE A 45 7.62 -17.68 -10.37
CA ILE A 45 6.17 -17.57 -10.54
C ILE A 45 5.85 -16.48 -11.55
N THR A 46 4.77 -16.66 -12.31
CA THR A 46 4.31 -15.69 -13.31
C THR A 46 3.03 -15.02 -12.86
N THR A 47 2.99 -13.71 -13.02
CA THR A 47 1.82 -12.86 -12.77
C THR A 47 1.51 -12.06 -14.03
N SER A 48 0.35 -11.39 -14.08
CA SER A 48 0.01 -10.44 -15.16
C SER A 48 0.99 -9.25 -15.27
N TYR A 49 1.78 -8.99 -14.23
CA TYR A 49 2.71 -7.88 -14.13
C TYR A 49 4.19 -8.28 -14.23
N GLY A 50 4.47 -9.55 -14.50
CA GLY A 50 5.81 -10.04 -14.72
C GLY A 50 6.11 -11.35 -14.01
N VAL A 51 7.37 -11.80 -14.18
CA VAL A 51 7.92 -13.01 -13.56
C VAL A 51 8.73 -12.60 -12.34
N PHE A 52 8.55 -13.32 -11.24
CA PHE A 52 9.23 -13.09 -9.97
C PHE A 52 9.80 -14.41 -9.45
N THR A 53 10.95 -14.36 -8.80
CA THR A 53 11.34 -15.49 -7.95
C THR A 53 10.37 -15.61 -6.78
N VAL A 54 10.19 -16.82 -6.25
CA VAL A 54 9.31 -17.03 -5.08
C VAL A 54 9.75 -16.15 -3.90
N ALA A 55 11.06 -16.03 -3.66
CA ALA A 55 11.60 -15.15 -2.63
C ALA A 55 11.23 -13.67 -2.89
N GLY A 56 11.38 -13.21 -4.14
CA GLY A 56 10.99 -11.84 -4.55
C GLY A 56 9.49 -11.61 -4.40
N ALA A 57 8.69 -12.58 -4.78
CA ALA A 57 7.23 -12.54 -4.65
C ALA A 57 6.76 -12.47 -3.19
N ILE A 58 7.38 -13.24 -2.28
CA ILE A 58 7.09 -13.19 -0.85
C ILE A 58 7.42 -11.80 -0.29
N SER A 59 8.58 -11.24 -0.64
CA SER A 59 8.97 -9.89 -0.23
C SER A 59 8.02 -8.81 -0.77
N LEU A 60 7.66 -8.89 -2.07
CA LEU A 60 6.72 -7.96 -2.69
C LEU A 60 5.34 -8.04 -2.05
N ARG A 61 4.83 -9.26 -1.83
CA ARG A 61 3.56 -9.49 -1.13
C ARG A 61 3.56 -8.86 0.27
N GLY A 62 4.65 -9.01 1.03
CA GLY A 62 4.81 -8.37 2.34
C GLY A 62 4.66 -6.86 2.25
N ARG A 63 5.37 -6.22 1.31
CA ARG A 63 5.25 -4.77 1.07
C ARG A 63 3.85 -4.33 0.69
N LEU A 64 3.18 -5.06 -0.22
CA LEU A 64 1.83 -4.72 -0.65
C LEU A 64 0.78 -4.84 0.45
N ARG A 65 0.99 -5.75 1.42
CA ARG A 65 0.11 -5.93 2.59
C ARG A 65 0.39 -4.96 3.73
N GLY A 66 1.50 -4.27 3.70
CA GLY A 66 1.95 -3.50 4.82
C GLY A 66 2.37 -4.40 6.01
N MET A 67 3.15 -5.45 5.80
CA MET A 67 3.61 -6.40 6.82
C MET A 67 5.13 -6.55 6.79
N GLY A 68 5.85 -6.31 7.92
CA GLY A 68 7.29 -6.52 8.11
C GLY A 68 8.05 -5.27 8.57
N VAL A 69 9.29 -5.40 8.93
CA VAL A 69 10.11 -4.37 9.61
C VAL A 69 10.52 -3.20 8.68
N TYR A 70 10.42 -3.37 7.34
CA TYR A 70 10.83 -2.37 6.32
C TYR A 70 9.70 -1.91 5.41
N GLU A 71 8.46 -2.09 5.81
CA GLU A 71 7.28 -2.00 4.97
C GLU A 71 7.03 -0.62 4.40
N ASP A 72 7.01 0.37 5.25
CA ASP A 72 6.73 1.74 4.85
C ASP A 72 7.88 2.37 4.05
N GLU A 73 9.12 1.94 4.25
CA GLU A 73 10.25 2.55 3.56
C GLU A 73 10.40 2.10 2.11
N ALA A 74 10.06 0.85 1.80
CA ALA A 74 10.25 0.26 0.47
C ALA A 74 9.00 0.23 -0.41
N ASP A 75 7.81 0.60 0.09
CA ASP A 75 6.60 0.73 -0.72
C ASP A 75 6.49 2.11 -1.37
N PHE A 76 7.37 2.39 -2.32
CA PHE A 76 7.40 3.67 -3.03
C PHE A 76 6.13 3.92 -3.84
N GLU A 77 5.53 2.90 -4.43
CA GLU A 77 4.28 3.03 -5.19
C GLU A 77 3.10 3.39 -4.29
N GLY A 78 2.99 2.76 -3.11
CA GLY A 78 1.98 3.12 -2.11
C GLY A 78 2.20 4.51 -1.52
N LYS A 79 3.46 4.93 -1.30
CA LYS A 79 3.78 6.29 -0.88
C LYS A 79 3.37 7.32 -1.93
N LEU A 80 3.69 7.05 -3.21
CA LEU A 80 3.29 7.91 -4.32
C LEU A 80 1.77 8.03 -4.40
N GLN A 81 1.05 6.91 -4.30
CA GLN A 81 -0.41 6.90 -4.33
C GLN A 81 -1.02 7.74 -3.21
N ARG A 82 -0.55 7.57 -1.97
CA ARG A 82 -1.00 8.36 -0.80
C ARG A 82 -0.69 9.86 -0.99
N LYS A 83 0.51 10.19 -1.46
CA LYS A 83 0.92 11.58 -1.69
C LYS A 83 0.07 12.25 -2.77
N LEU A 84 -0.11 11.59 -3.91
CA LEU A 84 -0.94 12.09 -5.00
C LEU A 84 -2.38 12.32 -4.56
N LYS A 85 -2.96 11.35 -3.83
CA LYS A 85 -4.32 11.47 -3.30
C LYS A 85 -4.46 12.67 -2.36
N ASN A 86 -3.56 12.79 -1.40
CA ASN A 86 -3.62 13.89 -0.42
C ASN A 86 -3.49 15.26 -1.09
N GLU A 87 -2.51 15.42 -1.99
CA GLU A 87 -2.33 16.68 -2.73
C GLU A 87 -3.54 17.01 -3.61
N TYR A 88 -4.11 16.01 -4.29
CA TYR A 88 -5.29 16.19 -5.11
C TYR A 88 -6.50 16.63 -4.27
N ASP A 89 -6.77 15.93 -3.16
CA ASP A 89 -7.88 16.25 -2.26
C ASP A 89 -7.70 17.64 -1.61
N GLU A 90 -6.47 18.03 -1.23
CA GLU A 90 -6.17 19.37 -0.71
C GLU A 90 -6.40 20.45 -1.77
N ARG A 91 -6.02 20.23 -3.02
CA ARG A 91 -6.23 21.21 -4.09
C ARG A 91 -7.69 21.39 -4.46
N ILE A 92 -8.49 20.31 -4.46
CA ILE A 92 -9.93 20.41 -4.62
C ILE A 92 -10.53 21.26 -3.49
N ARG A 93 -10.23 20.94 -2.24
CA ARG A 93 -10.72 21.70 -1.08
C ARG A 93 -10.32 23.17 -1.16
N PHE A 94 -9.09 23.45 -1.59
CA PHE A 94 -8.64 24.84 -1.78
C PHE A 94 -9.49 25.56 -2.84
N CYS A 95 -9.75 24.94 -3.99
CA CYS A 95 -10.62 25.52 -5.03
C CYS A 95 -12.03 25.76 -4.49
N ASP A 96 -12.60 24.80 -3.77
CA ASP A 96 -13.95 24.92 -3.21
C ASP A 96 -14.05 26.07 -2.21
N ILE A 97 -13.07 26.21 -1.30
CA ILE A 97 -13.02 27.31 -0.32
C ILE A 97 -12.89 28.65 -1.03
N LYS A 98 -11.98 28.75 -2.02
CA LYS A 98 -11.80 30.00 -2.78
C LYS A 98 -13.03 30.38 -3.58
N ASN A 99 -13.64 29.42 -4.24
CA ASN A 99 -14.87 29.66 -5.00
C ASN A 99 -16.05 29.99 -4.09
N GLY A 100 -16.14 29.37 -2.90
CA GLY A 100 -17.14 29.72 -1.90
C GLY A 100 -16.98 31.16 -1.38
N GLN A 101 -15.75 31.60 -1.12
CA GLN A 101 -15.43 32.99 -0.73
C GLN A 101 -15.77 33.95 -1.87
N LEU A 102 -15.44 33.60 -3.11
CA LEU A 102 -15.76 34.40 -4.30
C LEU A 102 -17.26 34.58 -4.46
N GLN A 103 -18.04 33.51 -4.31
CA GLN A 103 -19.51 33.59 -4.38
C GLN A 103 -20.10 34.48 -3.28
N SER A 104 -19.62 34.36 -2.06
CA SER A 104 -20.05 35.24 -0.95
C SER A 104 -19.73 36.70 -1.22
N THR A 105 -18.55 36.97 -1.79
CA THR A 105 -18.16 38.34 -2.19
C THR A 105 -19.05 38.85 -3.32
N ALA A 106 -19.32 38.05 -4.31
CA ALA A 106 -20.21 38.39 -5.44
C ALA A 106 -21.63 38.68 -4.96
N GLU A 107 -22.15 37.90 -4.01
CA GLU A 107 -23.48 38.13 -3.45
C GLU A 107 -23.55 39.45 -2.70
N ASN A 108 -22.53 39.78 -1.91
CA ASN A 108 -22.43 41.08 -1.23
C ASN A 108 -22.35 42.25 -2.23
N MET A 109 -21.62 42.08 -3.34
CA MET A 109 -21.59 43.07 -4.42
C MET A 109 -22.98 43.24 -5.08
N ARG A 110 -23.71 42.15 -5.39
CA ARG A 110 -25.07 42.22 -5.91
C ARG A 110 -26.03 42.95 -4.97
N LEU A 111 -26.00 42.59 -3.70
CA LEU A 111 -26.81 43.27 -2.66
C LEU A 111 -26.47 44.76 -2.54
N SER A 112 -25.22 45.16 -2.62
CA SER A 112 -24.80 46.56 -2.59
C SER A 112 -25.27 47.33 -3.82
N ILE A 113 -25.31 46.70 -4.98
CA ILE A 113 -25.83 47.32 -6.20
C ILE A 113 -27.35 47.47 -6.12
N LEU A 114 -28.06 46.43 -5.73
CA LEU A 114 -29.53 46.43 -5.62
C LEU A 114 -30.04 47.35 -4.49
N GLY A 115 -29.30 47.44 -3.37
CA GLY A 115 -29.69 48.28 -2.23
C GLY A 115 -29.46 49.76 -2.44
N LYS A 116 -28.59 50.19 -3.36
CA LYS A 116 -28.28 51.60 -3.62
C LYS A 116 -29.22 52.24 -4.66
N ASP A 117 -29.84 51.48 -5.54
CA ASP A 117 -30.71 51.97 -6.60
C ASP A 117 -31.92 51.05 -6.81
N SER A 118 -32.91 51.17 -5.95
CA SER A 118 -34.19 50.46 -6.12
C SER A 118 -35.02 50.99 -7.32
N LYS A 119 -34.51 51.93 -8.09
CA LYS A 119 -35.21 52.57 -9.21
C LYS A 119 -34.67 52.32 -10.60
N THR A 120 -33.47 51.77 -10.73
CA THR A 120 -32.89 51.43 -12.05
C THR A 120 -32.89 49.92 -12.26
N LYS A 121 -33.74 49.49 -13.18
CA LYS A 121 -33.74 48.10 -13.75
C LYS A 121 -32.60 47.90 -14.77
N ASP A 122 -31.44 48.51 -14.52
CA ASP A 122 -30.29 48.31 -15.43
C ASP A 122 -29.57 47.00 -15.10
N GLU A 123 -29.67 46.04 -15.99
CA GLU A 123 -28.99 44.72 -15.90
C GLU A 123 -27.44 44.81 -16.03
N LYS A 124 -26.92 45.97 -16.52
CA LYS A 124 -25.48 46.20 -16.75
C LYS A 124 -24.61 46.08 -15.51
N PRO A 125 -25.00 46.62 -14.33
CA PRO A 125 -24.15 46.47 -13.11
C PRO A 125 -24.05 45.05 -12.58
N LEU A 126 -25.10 44.21 -12.83
CA LEU A 126 -25.06 42.80 -12.43
C LEU A 126 -24.16 41.98 -13.36
N GLY A 127 -24.05 42.32 -14.63
CA GLY A 127 -23.13 41.70 -15.57
C GLY A 127 -21.66 41.88 -15.21
N VAL A 128 -21.30 42.99 -14.55
CA VAL A 128 -19.93 43.21 -14.04
C VAL A 128 -19.58 42.19 -12.95
N VAL A 129 -20.54 41.91 -12.04
CA VAL A 129 -20.32 40.91 -10.98
C VAL A 129 -20.14 39.52 -11.54
N ASP A 130 -20.93 39.19 -12.56
CA ASP A 130 -20.81 37.85 -13.24
C ASP A 130 -19.47 37.71 -13.98
N THR A 131 -18.99 38.78 -14.61
CA THR A 131 -17.67 38.83 -15.21
C THR A 131 -16.59 38.68 -14.16
N TYR A 132 -16.70 39.38 -13.03
CA TYR A 132 -15.78 39.27 -11.91
C TYR A 132 -15.72 37.83 -11.37
N VAL A 133 -16.85 37.15 -11.17
CA VAL A 133 -16.90 35.75 -10.76
C VAL A 133 -16.18 34.87 -11.76
N LYS A 134 -16.49 35.01 -13.04
CA LYS A 134 -15.90 34.19 -14.12
C LYS A 134 -14.37 34.35 -14.17
N GLU A 135 -13.88 35.58 -14.07
CA GLU A 135 -12.44 35.88 -14.16
C GLU A 135 -11.65 35.44 -12.92
N ASN A 136 -12.31 35.32 -11.76
CA ASN A 136 -11.66 34.96 -10.49
C ASN A 136 -11.99 33.53 -10.01
N THR A 137 -12.76 32.77 -10.80
CA THR A 137 -13.03 31.36 -10.48
C THR A 137 -11.74 30.57 -10.51
N THR A 138 -11.48 29.86 -9.41
CA THR A 138 -10.31 28.98 -9.28
C THR A 138 -10.66 27.60 -9.79
N GLU A 139 -9.87 27.08 -10.72
CA GLU A 139 -10.03 25.74 -11.30
C GLU A 139 -8.82 24.86 -11.02
N LEU A 140 -9.06 23.60 -10.78
CA LEU A 140 -8.00 22.61 -10.67
C LEU A 140 -7.52 22.20 -12.07
N VAL A 141 -6.26 22.47 -12.40
CA VAL A 141 -5.61 21.95 -13.61
C VAL A 141 -4.99 20.61 -13.28
N ASP A 142 -5.55 19.51 -13.80
CA ASP A 142 -5.09 18.14 -13.59
C ASP A 142 -4.59 17.50 -14.90
N PRO A 143 -3.36 17.81 -15.35
CA PRO A 143 -2.78 17.25 -16.58
C PRO A 143 -2.44 15.76 -16.44
N LEU A 144 -2.42 15.23 -15.24
CA LEU A 144 -2.08 13.83 -14.95
C LEU A 144 -3.28 12.92 -14.89
N GLU A 145 -4.50 13.46 -14.86
CA GLU A 145 -5.73 12.71 -14.61
C GLU A 145 -5.59 11.85 -13.33
N VAL A 146 -5.24 12.52 -12.22
CA VAL A 146 -4.82 11.87 -10.96
C VAL A 146 -5.81 10.82 -10.50
N GLN A 147 -7.10 11.07 -10.58
CA GLN A 147 -8.15 10.10 -10.19
C GLN A 147 -8.05 8.79 -10.98
N LYS A 148 -7.88 8.87 -12.30
CA LYS A 148 -7.72 7.67 -13.15
C LYS A 148 -6.45 6.91 -12.80
N LYS A 149 -5.34 7.63 -12.55
CA LYS A 149 -4.08 7.01 -12.14
C LYS A 149 -4.18 6.34 -10.78
N LEU A 150 -4.86 6.96 -9.81
CA LEU A 150 -5.08 6.37 -8.50
C LEU A 150 -5.89 5.08 -8.59
N SER A 151 -6.99 5.09 -9.36
CA SER A 151 -7.81 3.89 -9.58
C SER A 151 -7.03 2.77 -10.27
N ALA A 152 -6.25 3.10 -11.30
CA ALA A 152 -5.41 2.11 -12.00
C ALA A 152 -4.32 1.52 -11.10
N LEU A 153 -3.69 2.32 -10.24
CA LEU A 153 -2.70 1.86 -9.26
C LEU A 153 -3.34 0.94 -8.21
N GLU A 154 -4.52 1.28 -7.73
CA GLU A 154 -5.26 0.46 -6.76
C GLU A 154 -5.67 -0.88 -7.35
N GLU A 155 -6.21 -0.90 -8.56
CA GLU A 155 -6.56 -2.11 -9.29
C GLU A 155 -5.32 -2.99 -9.54
N LYS A 156 -4.23 -2.40 -10.01
CA LYS A 156 -2.96 -3.10 -10.19
C LYS A 156 -2.48 -3.75 -8.88
N ARG A 157 -2.44 -3.00 -7.78
CA ARG A 157 -1.97 -3.50 -6.48
C ARG A 157 -2.84 -4.63 -5.95
N SER A 158 -4.17 -4.49 -6.04
CA SER A 158 -5.11 -5.51 -5.58
C SER A 158 -5.03 -6.79 -6.42
N THR A 159 -4.94 -6.65 -7.74
CA THR A 159 -4.79 -7.80 -8.66
C THR A 159 -3.46 -8.51 -8.44
N LEU A 160 -2.36 -7.75 -8.39
CA LEU A 160 -1.03 -8.32 -8.15
C LEU A 160 -0.96 -9.05 -6.81
N LEU A 161 -1.51 -8.48 -5.73
CA LEU A 161 -1.54 -9.14 -4.43
C LEU A 161 -2.27 -10.48 -4.47
N ARG A 162 -3.43 -10.54 -5.12
CA ARG A 162 -4.21 -11.77 -5.29
C ARG A 162 -3.47 -12.82 -6.11
N GLU A 163 -2.82 -12.40 -7.19
CA GLU A 163 -2.01 -13.30 -8.03
C GLU A 163 -0.80 -13.83 -7.28
N LEU A 164 -0.06 -12.99 -6.57
CA LEU A 164 1.06 -13.41 -5.72
C LEU A 164 0.63 -14.43 -4.67
N ASP A 165 -0.50 -14.18 -3.98
CA ASP A 165 -1.03 -15.13 -3.00
C ASP A 165 -1.36 -16.50 -3.60
N THR A 166 -1.92 -16.51 -4.79
CA THR A 166 -2.27 -17.74 -5.49
C THR A 166 -1.02 -18.46 -6.01
N GLN A 167 -0.13 -17.77 -6.70
CA GLN A 167 1.05 -18.34 -7.33
C GLN A 167 2.07 -18.85 -6.30
N ILE A 168 2.26 -18.16 -5.19
CA ILE A 168 3.11 -18.64 -4.09
C ILE A 168 2.54 -19.93 -3.50
N LYS A 169 1.22 -20.03 -3.31
CA LYS A 169 0.59 -21.26 -2.81
C LYS A 169 0.75 -22.42 -3.79
N VAL A 170 0.57 -22.17 -5.08
CA VAL A 170 0.77 -23.18 -6.12
C VAL A 170 2.22 -23.64 -6.14
N SER A 171 3.18 -22.71 -6.15
CA SER A 171 4.60 -23.03 -6.11
C SER A 171 4.96 -23.88 -4.89
N ASN A 172 4.49 -23.50 -3.69
CA ASN A 172 4.74 -24.27 -2.48
C ASN A 172 4.14 -25.68 -2.50
N ALA A 173 3.04 -25.89 -3.24
CA ALA A 173 2.39 -27.19 -3.36
C ALA A 173 3.04 -28.10 -4.42
N THR A 174 3.76 -27.51 -5.37
CA THR A 174 4.33 -28.24 -6.54
C THR A 174 5.85 -28.35 -6.50
N THR A 175 6.53 -27.55 -5.69
CA THR A 175 7.99 -27.56 -5.58
C THR A 175 8.45 -28.57 -4.53
N PHE A 176 9.33 -29.48 -4.91
CA PHE A 176 9.98 -30.44 -4.02
C PHE A 176 11.44 -30.02 -3.78
N ILE A 177 11.89 -30.18 -2.55
CA ILE A 177 13.27 -29.96 -2.16
C ILE A 177 13.90 -31.28 -1.72
N GLU A 178 15.12 -31.56 -2.18
CA GLU A 178 15.92 -32.66 -1.68
C GLU A 178 16.83 -32.18 -0.54
N ILE A 179 16.83 -32.94 0.55
CA ILE A 179 17.63 -32.63 1.73
C ILE A 179 18.74 -33.69 1.78
N MET A 180 19.96 -33.26 1.52
CA MET A 180 21.15 -34.10 1.66
C MET A 180 21.69 -34.10 3.09
#